data_fc7ad9282078af42737a122b48b783ae
#
_entry.id   fc7ad9282078af42737a122b48b783ae
#
_cell.length_a   1.000
_cell.length_b   1.000
_cell.length_c   1.000
_cell.angle_alpha   90.00
_cell.angle_beta   90.00
_cell.angle_gamma   90.00
#
_symmetry.space_group_name_H-M   'P 1'
#
loop_
_entity.id
_entity.type
_entity.pdbx_description
1 polymer ?
#
loop_
_entity_poly.entity_id
_entity_poly.type
_entity_poly.pdbx_seq_one_letter_code
_entity_poly.pdbx_strand_id
1 'polypeptide(L)'
;VNFVLGLSGKDVGVAYKERTDYGIYAVSVRGSKKCQVHLGKLVNKLATEVGGSGGGHDKACGASIPKENIKKFIKTLDNSLG
;
A
#
# COMPACT_ATOMS: atom_id res chain seq x y z
N VAL A 1 -4.86 -2.91 -15.39
CA VAL A 1 -5.21 -1.52 -15.14
C VAL A 1 -4.49 -1.02 -13.90
N ASN A 2 -3.88 0.16 -14.02
CA ASN A 2 -3.19 0.81 -12.90
C ASN A 2 -4.11 1.85 -12.27
N PHE A 3 -4.13 1.85 -10.95
CA PHE A 3 -4.86 2.85 -10.19
C PHE A 3 -3.89 3.63 -9.31
N VAL A 4 -4.08 4.94 -9.22
CA VAL A 4 -3.27 5.80 -8.38
C VAL A 4 -4.19 6.57 -7.45
N LEU A 5 -3.91 6.48 -6.15
CA LEU A 5 -4.67 7.15 -5.11
C LEU A 5 -3.77 8.06 -4.30
N GLY A 6 -4.27 9.25 -3.93
CA GLY A 6 -3.61 10.10 -2.97
C GLY A 6 -4.22 9.89 -1.59
N LEU A 7 -3.37 9.66 -0.60
CA LEU A 7 -3.80 9.46 0.78
C LEU A 7 -3.20 10.53 1.69
N SER A 8 -3.84 10.73 2.84
CA SER A 8 -3.35 11.67 3.88
C SER A 8 -3.03 13.07 3.33
N GLY A 9 -4.00 13.66 2.62
CA GLY A 9 -3.82 15.00 2.11
C GLY A 9 -2.76 15.10 1.02
N LYS A 10 -2.54 14.00 0.30
CA LYS A 10 -1.58 13.88 -0.81
C LYS A 10 -0.13 13.73 -0.37
N ASP A 11 0.13 13.50 0.93
CA ASP A 11 1.48 13.21 1.40
C ASP A 11 1.92 11.78 1.07
N VAL A 12 0.98 10.91 0.76
CA VAL A 12 1.24 9.52 0.38
C VAL A 12 0.48 9.19 -0.90
N GLY A 13 1.20 8.64 -1.87
CA GLY A 13 0.61 8.16 -3.11
C GLY A 13 0.64 6.63 -3.14
N VAL A 14 -0.44 6.04 -3.61
CA VAL A 14 -0.54 4.59 -3.78
C VAL A 14 -0.90 4.30 -5.23
N ALA A 15 -0.10 3.45 -5.86
CA ALA A 15 -0.39 2.93 -7.19
C ALA A 15 -0.50 1.42 -7.09
N TYR A 16 -1.52 0.84 -7.70
CA TYR A 16 -1.65 -0.61 -7.69
C TYR A 16 -2.09 -1.13 -9.04
N LYS A 17 -1.62 -2.35 -9.35
CA LYS A 17 -1.88 -3.01 -10.62
C LYS A 17 -2.34 -4.44 -10.36
N GLU A 18 -3.43 -4.82 -11.00
CA GLU A 18 -3.92 -6.19 -10.90
C GLU A 18 -2.99 -7.15 -11.64
N ARG A 19 -2.64 -8.23 -10.95
CA ARG A 19 -1.85 -9.32 -11.53
C ARG A 19 -2.75 -10.55 -11.60
N THR A 20 -3.50 -10.63 -12.69
CA THR A 20 -4.52 -11.65 -12.87
C THR A 20 -3.97 -13.07 -12.83
N ASP A 21 -2.74 -13.27 -13.27
CA ASP A 21 -2.11 -14.58 -13.30
C ASP A 21 -1.95 -15.19 -11.91
N TYR A 22 -1.87 -14.33 -10.88
CA TYR A 22 -1.62 -14.76 -9.51
C TYR A 22 -2.78 -14.46 -8.57
N GLY A 23 -3.82 -13.80 -9.05
CA GLY A 23 -4.93 -13.39 -8.19
C GLY A 23 -4.54 -12.37 -7.12
N ILE A 24 -3.54 -11.53 -7.39
CA ILE A 24 -3.05 -10.52 -6.46
C ILE A 24 -2.96 -9.16 -7.12
N TYR A 25 -2.83 -8.13 -6.29
CA TYR A 25 -2.48 -6.78 -6.73
C TYR A 25 -1.05 -6.47 -6.32
N ALA A 26 -0.27 -5.95 -7.25
CA ALA A 26 1.04 -5.37 -6.96
C ALA A 26 0.82 -3.91 -6.58
N VAL A 27 1.22 -3.54 -5.36
CA VAL A 27 0.99 -2.21 -4.80
C VAL A 27 2.31 -1.49 -4.61
N SER A 28 2.37 -0.24 -5.02
CA SER A 28 3.53 0.64 -4.77
C SER A 28 3.06 1.82 -3.92
N VAL A 29 3.76 2.08 -2.84
CA VAL A 29 3.42 3.17 -1.91
C VAL A 29 4.61 4.13 -1.84
N ARG A 30 4.34 5.41 -2.03
CA ARG A 30 5.35 6.46 -2.02
C ARG A 30 4.91 7.57 -1.08
N GLY A 31 5.83 8.03 -0.23
CA GLY A 31 5.58 9.16 0.66
C GLY A 31 6.37 10.39 0.24
N SER A 32 5.81 11.57 0.51
CA SER A 32 6.51 12.83 0.32
C SER A 32 7.45 13.08 1.49
N LYS A 33 8.26 14.14 1.40
CA LYS A 33 9.14 14.55 2.51
C LYS A 33 8.35 14.88 3.79
N LYS A 34 7.09 15.24 3.65
CA LYS A 34 6.23 15.57 4.78
C LYS A 34 5.68 14.35 5.50
N CYS A 35 5.76 13.18 4.87
CA CYS A 35 5.28 11.95 5.49
C CYS A 35 6.23 11.54 6.62
N GLN A 36 5.72 11.49 7.84
CA GLN A 36 6.51 11.15 9.01
C GLN A 36 6.39 9.68 9.41
N VAL A 37 5.56 8.93 8.71
CA VAL A 37 5.34 7.52 8.97
C VAL A 37 6.36 6.70 8.21
N HIS A 38 6.90 5.66 8.84
CA HIS A 38 7.76 4.71 8.14
C HIS A 38 6.88 3.76 7.33
N LEU A 39 6.70 4.10 6.05
CA LEU A 39 5.78 3.37 5.18
C LEU A 39 6.16 1.90 5.01
N GLY A 40 7.44 1.61 4.93
CA GLY A 40 7.89 0.22 4.79
C GLY A 40 7.41 -0.67 5.93
N LYS A 41 7.52 -0.20 7.16
CA LYS A 41 7.06 -0.95 8.33
C LYS A 41 5.54 -1.04 8.37
N LEU A 42 4.85 0.06 8.08
CA LEU A 42 3.40 0.09 8.06
C LEU A 42 2.83 -0.84 7.00
N VAL A 43 3.36 -0.77 5.79
CA VAL A 43 2.90 -1.62 4.69
C VAL A 43 3.19 -3.09 4.98
N ASN A 44 4.35 -3.40 5.56
CA ASN A 44 4.66 -4.77 5.96
C ASN A 44 3.62 -5.32 6.94
N LYS A 45 3.29 -4.55 7.96
CA LYS A 45 2.30 -4.94 8.96
C LYS A 45 0.94 -5.15 8.33
N LEU A 46 0.46 -4.17 7.56
CA LEU A 46 -0.88 -4.23 6.97
C LEU A 46 -1.00 -5.32 5.92
N ALA A 47 0.02 -5.49 5.09
CA ALA A 47 0.02 -6.54 4.07
C ALA A 47 -0.06 -7.92 4.71
N THR A 48 0.71 -8.13 5.77
CA THR A 48 0.69 -9.42 6.50
C THR A 48 -0.69 -9.67 7.11
N GLU A 49 -1.34 -8.65 7.64
CA GLU A 49 -2.67 -8.79 8.25
C GLU A 49 -3.73 -9.21 7.25
N VAL A 50 -3.57 -8.86 5.97
CA VAL A 50 -4.55 -9.23 4.94
C VAL A 50 -4.11 -10.45 4.12
N GLY A 51 -3.12 -11.17 4.61
CA GLY A 51 -2.67 -12.39 3.94
C GLY A 51 -1.73 -12.18 2.78
N GLY A 52 -1.18 -10.99 2.65
CA GLY A 52 -0.20 -10.67 1.62
C GLY A 52 1.20 -10.52 2.19
N SER A 53 2.04 -9.81 1.46
CA SER A 53 3.40 -9.49 1.90
C SER A 53 3.78 -8.12 1.37
N GLY A 54 4.68 -7.46 2.05
CA GLY A 54 5.14 -6.15 1.62
C GLY A 54 6.23 -5.59 2.51
N GLY A 55 6.68 -4.40 2.18
CA GLY A 55 7.71 -3.71 2.93
C GLY A 55 8.59 -2.87 2.01
N GLY A 56 9.62 -2.27 2.56
CA GLY A 56 10.56 -1.44 1.81
C GLY A 56 11.15 -0.36 2.67
N HIS A 57 11.40 0.79 2.04
CA HIS A 57 11.98 1.95 2.70
C HIS A 57 10.90 2.81 3.36
N ASP A 58 11.32 3.79 4.15
CA ASP A 58 10.39 4.65 4.87
C ASP A 58 9.49 5.50 3.95
N LYS A 59 9.98 5.90 2.79
CA LYS A 59 9.24 6.73 1.83
C LYS A 59 8.87 6.01 0.55
N ALA A 60 9.33 4.77 0.37
CA ALA A 60 9.06 4.01 -0.84
C ALA A 60 9.00 2.53 -0.51
N CYS A 61 7.86 1.91 -0.75
CA CYS A 61 7.68 0.50 -0.47
C CYS A 61 6.69 -0.12 -1.44
N GLY A 62 6.55 -1.43 -1.35
CA GLY A 62 5.65 -2.18 -2.20
C GLY A 62 5.03 -3.33 -1.45
N ALA A 63 3.99 -3.90 -2.03
CA ALA A 63 3.29 -5.03 -1.42
C ALA A 63 2.63 -5.87 -2.49
N SER A 64 2.37 -7.13 -2.14
CA SER A 64 1.55 -8.04 -2.93
C SER A 64 0.34 -8.39 -2.07
N ILE A 65 -0.84 -8.00 -2.51
CA ILE A 65 -2.06 -8.12 -1.71
C ILE A 65 -3.05 -9.04 -2.43
N PRO A 66 -3.64 -10.03 -1.75
CA PRO A 66 -4.67 -10.87 -2.35
C PRO A 66 -5.79 -10.01 -2.95
N LYS A 67 -6.23 -10.38 -4.15
CA LYS A 67 -7.24 -9.63 -4.89
C LYS A 67 -8.48 -9.32 -4.05
N GLU A 68 -8.93 -10.27 -3.27
CA GLU A 68 -10.14 -10.15 -2.44
C GLU A 68 -9.96 -9.18 -1.28
N ASN A 69 -8.72 -8.87 -0.89
CA ASN A 69 -8.42 -8.05 0.29
C ASN A 69 -7.83 -6.68 -0.07
N ILE A 70 -7.74 -6.34 -1.36
CA ILE A 70 -7.12 -5.07 -1.76
C ILE A 70 -7.86 -3.85 -1.20
N LYS A 71 -9.17 -3.87 -1.21
CA LYS A 71 -9.96 -2.75 -0.69
C LYS A 71 -9.74 -2.58 0.80
N LYS A 72 -9.69 -3.69 1.53
CA LYS A 72 -9.44 -3.67 2.97
C LYS A 72 -8.05 -3.12 3.28
N PHE A 73 -7.05 -3.54 2.51
CA PHE A 73 -5.68 -3.05 2.66
C PHE A 73 -5.61 -1.52 2.46
N ILE A 74 -6.18 -1.03 1.36
CA ILE A 74 -6.16 0.39 1.04
C ILE A 74 -6.88 1.21 2.11
N LYS A 75 -8.04 0.75 2.55
CA LYS A 75 -8.82 1.44 3.58
C LYS A 75 -8.06 1.49 4.91
N THR A 76 -7.46 0.38 5.31
CA THR A 76 -6.70 0.30 6.55
C THR A 76 -5.46 1.20 6.48
N LEU A 77 -4.78 1.21 5.34
CA LEU A 77 -3.63 2.08 5.12
C LEU A 77 -4.02 3.56 5.25
N ASP A 78 -5.12 3.96 4.60
CA ASP A 78 -5.61 5.32 4.67
C ASP A 78 -5.94 5.72 6.10
N ASN A 79 -6.63 4.85 6.84
CA ASN A 79 -6.98 5.10 8.24
C ASN A 79 -5.73 5.23 9.13
N SER A 80 -4.70 4.45 8.84
CA SER A 80 -3.46 4.47 9.62
C SER A 80 -2.64 5.73 9.36
N LEU A 81 -2.79 6.33 8.19
CA LEU A 81 -2.06 7.55 7.81
C LEU A 81 -2.83 8.81 8.19
N GLY A 82 -4.12 8.73 8.25
CA GLY A 82 -4.98 9.84 8.59
C GLY A 82 -5.28 9.88 10.06
#